data_27c78c12d48539add1f632fa83c0ca23
#
_entry.id   27c78c12d48539add1f632fa83c0ca23
#
_cell.length_a   1.000
_cell.length_b   1.000
_cell.length_c   1.000
_cell.angle_alpha   90.00
_cell.angle_beta   90.00
_cell.angle_gamma   90.00
#
_symmetry.space_group_name_H-M   'P 1'
#
loop_
_entity.id
_entity.type
_entity.pdbx_description
1 polymer ?
#
loop_
_entity_poly.entity_id
_entity_poly.type
_entity_poly.pdbx_seq_one_letter_code
_entity_poly.pdbx_strand_id
1 'polypeptide(L)'
;MVLESNRQKTAHCLIGCGANEGARREQLNQAIDMLRFMPGVRLVDVSQFLETLPVGGPPGQSPYLNAACLIETTFKPAEVLDMLLAVENTLHRSRETRWGARTIDLD
;
A
#
# COMPACT_ATOMS: atom_id res chain seq x y z
N MET A 1 -7.03 8.71 37.25
CA MET A 1 -6.53 8.59 35.98
C MET A 1 -7.57 8.66 34.94
N VAL A 2 -7.38 9.42 33.98
CA VAL A 2 -8.37 9.64 33.00
C VAL A 2 -7.91 9.12 31.68
N LEU A 3 -8.29 7.92 31.39
CA LEU A 3 -7.81 7.32 30.17
C LEU A 3 -8.51 7.85 28.97
N GLU A 4 -9.72 8.26 29.08
CA GLU A 4 -10.44 8.75 27.93
C GLU A 4 -9.83 9.97 27.34
N SER A 5 -9.23 10.80 28.16
CA SER A 5 -8.67 12.03 27.64
C SER A 5 -7.48 11.76 26.74
N ASN A 6 -6.87 10.57 26.85
CA ASN A 6 -5.76 10.22 25.99
C ASN A 6 -6.17 9.31 24.87
N ARG A 7 -7.43 8.97 24.81
CA ARG A 7 -7.87 8.07 23.78
C ARG A 7 -7.96 8.79 22.47
N GLN A 8 -7.35 8.26 21.49
CA GLN A 8 -7.40 8.82 20.17
C GLN A 8 -8.47 8.12 19.38
N LYS A 9 -9.12 8.86 18.53
CA LYS A 9 -10.14 8.28 17.68
C LYS A 9 -9.48 7.51 16.57
N THR A 10 -10.01 6.34 16.28
CA THR A 10 -9.54 5.59 15.13
C THR A 10 -10.39 5.93 13.92
N ALA A 11 -9.81 5.78 12.78
CA ALA A 11 -10.52 5.95 11.54
C ALA A 11 -10.17 4.79 10.63
N HIS A 12 -11.07 4.47 9.73
CA HIS A 12 -10.81 3.45 8.72
C HIS A 12 -10.38 4.14 7.45
N CYS A 13 -9.37 3.59 6.83
CA CYS A 13 -8.87 4.12 5.56
C CYS A 13 -8.81 3.00 4.56
N LEU A 14 -9.20 3.29 3.35
CA LEU A 14 -9.10 2.33 2.27
C LEU A 14 -7.86 2.68 1.46
N ILE A 15 -6.96 1.72 1.34
CA ILE A 15 -5.70 1.92 0.66
C ILE A 15 -5.71 1.12 -0.63
N GLY A 16 -5.55 1.81 -1.75
CA GLY A 16 -5.40 1.13 -3.02
C GLY A 16 -3.95 0.74 -3.24
N CYS A 17 -3.72 -0.47 -3.69
CA CYS A 17 -2.38 -0.97 -3.94
C CYS A 17 -2.32 -1.44 -5.38
N GLY A 18 -1.29 -1.06 -6.11
CA GLY A 18 -1.15 -1.47 -7.49
C GLY A 18 0.29 -1.75 -7.85
N ALA A 19 0.51 -2.78 -8.63
CA ALA A 19 1.82 -3.10 -9.14
C ALA A 19 1.68 -3.48 -10.60
N ASN A 20 2.55 -2.94 -11.46
CA ASN A 20 2.33 -3.18 -12.86
C ASN A 20 3.50 -3.84 -13.58
N GLU A 21 4.62 -3.99 -12.98
CA GLU A 21 5.73 -4.65 -13.66
C GLU A 21 6.48 -5.53 -12.70
N GLY A 22 7.20 -6.48 -13.25
CA GLY A 22 8.00 -7.37 -12.43
C GLY A 22 7.15 -8.37 -11.69
N ALA A 23 7.58 -8.73 -10.52
CA ALA A 23 6.88 -9.70 -9.68
C ALA A 23 5.74 -9.03 -8.95
N ARG A 24 4.69 -8.73 -9.67
CA ARG A 24 3.57 -7.92 -9.18
C ARG A 24 2.94 -8.50 -7.92
N ARG A 25 2.68 -9.80 -7.91
CA ARG A 25 2.02 -10.42 -6.76
C ARG A 25 2.90 -10.37 -5.53
N GLU A 26 4.18 -10.60 -5.71
CA GLU A 26 5.10 -10.52 -4.59
C GLU A 26 5.21 -9.11 -4.05
N GLN A 27 5.22 -8.13 -4.95
CA GLN A 27 5.28 -6.74 -4.52
C GLN A 27 4.05 -6.35 -3.72
N LEU A 28 2.87 -6.76 -4.19
CA LEU A 28 1.66 -6.48 -3.43
C LEU A 28 1.67 -7.17 -2.08
N ASN A 29 2.11 -8.42 -2.05
CA ASN A 29 2.16 -9.15 -0.79
C ASN A 29 3.14 -8.50 0.19
N GLN A 30 4.27 -8.02 -0.30
CA GLN A 30 5.23 -7.33 0.55
C GLN A 30 4.66 -6.04 1.12
N ALA A 31 3.96 -5.27 0.27
CA ALA A 31 3.35 -4.03 0.74
C ALA A 31 2.28 -4.31 1.79
N ILE A 32 1.45 -5.32 1.54
CA ILE A 32 0.39 -5.67 2.47
C ILE A 32 0.99 -6.15 3.80
N ASP A 33 2.06 -6.93 3.74
CA ASP A 33 2.72 -7.38 4.97
C ASP A 33 3.32 -6.22 5.73
N MET A 34 3.88 -5.24 5.04
CA MET A 34 4.39 -4.07 5.73
C MET A 34 3.28 -3.32 6.44
N LEU A 35 2.10 -3.22 5.83
CA LEU A 35 0.97 -2.60 6.50
C LEU A 35 0.49 -3.45 7.68
N ARG A 36 0.52 -4.77 7.50
CA ARG A 36 0.04 -5.68 8.54
C ARG A 36 0.85 -5.55 9.83
N PHE A 37 2.14 -5.32 9.71
CA PHE A 37 3.01 -5.24 10.87
C PHE A 37 3.43 -3.82 11.24
N MET A 38 2.80 -2.82 10.62
CA MET A 38 3.13 -1.44 10.88
C MET A 38 2.59 -1.00 12.23
N PRO A 39 3.43 -0.48 13.13
CA PRO A 39 2.92 0.03 14.40
C PRO A 39 1.91 1.15 14.16
N GLY A 40 0.83 1.12 14.90
CA GLY A 40 -0.20 2.14 14.79
C GLY A 40 -1.24 1.86 13.71
N VAL A 41 -1.12 0.74 13.02
CA VAL A 41 -2.03 0.37 11.95
C VAL A 41 -2.56 -1.01 12.20
N ARG A 42 -3.87 -1.18 12.05
CA ARG A 42 -4.47 -2.51 12.11
C ARG A 42 -5.03 -2.82 10.74
N LEU A 43 -4.52 -3.86 10.12
CA LEU A 43 -5.04 -4.30 8.83
C LEU A 43 -6.33 -5.06 9.07
N VAL A 44 -7.43 -4.51 8.59
CA VAL A 44 -8.75 -5.07 8.86
C VAL A 44 -9.15 -6.08 7.81
N ASP A 45 -8.86 -5.77 6.57
CA ASP A 45 -9.31 -6.62 5.46
C ASP A 45 -8.47 -6.35 4.23
N VAL A 46 -8.39 -7.33 3.36
CA VAL A 46 -7.65 -7.23 2.10
C VAL A 46 -8.53 -7.82 1.02
N SER A 47 -8.67 -7.11 -0.09
CA SER A 47 -9.47 -7.59 -1.19
C SER A 47 -8.76 -8.70 -1.95
N GLN A 48 -9.47 -9.32 -2.85
CA GLN A 48 -8.85 -10.18 -3.83
C GLN A 48 -8.00 -9.34 -4.75
N PHE A 49 -7.00 -9.96 -5.35
CA PHE A 49 -6.15 -9.27 -6.32
C PHE A 49 -6.86 -9.35 -7.66
N LEU A 50 -6.90 -8.20 -8.34
CA LEU A 50 -7.54 -8.11 -9.64
C LEU A 50 -6.59 -7.53 -10.66
N GLU A 51 -6.59 -8.13 -11.83
CA GLU A 51 -5.78 -7.62 -12.92
C GLU A 51 -6.59 -6.64 -13.74
N THR A 52 -6.01 -5.50 -14.06
CA THR A 52 -6.68 -4.50 -14.87
C THR A 52 -5.73 -4.03 -15.95
N LEU A 53 -6.29 -3.64 -17.08
CA LEU A 53 -5.49 -3.13 -18.18
C LEU A 53 -5.28 -1.65 -18.01
N PRO A 54 -4.10 -1.14 -18.38
CA PRO A 54 -3.88 0.29 -18.35
C PRO A 54 -4.81 0.98 -19.35
N VAL A 55 -5.26 2.16 -18.97
CA VAL A 55 -6.12 2.94 -19.83
C VAL A 55 -5.29 4.08 -20.40
N GLY A 56 -5.14 4.09 -21.71
CA GLY A 56 -4.33 5.12 -22.35
C GLY A 56 -2.85 4.83 -22.22
N GLY A 57 -2.06 5.77 -22.61
CA GLY A 57 -0.62 5.64 -22.54
C GLY A 57 -0.05 4.83 -23.68
N PRO A 58 1.23 4.55 -23.65
CA PRO A 58 1.88 3.86 -24.76
C PRO A 58 1.43 2.42 -24.88
N PRO A 59 1.50 1.86 -26.05
CA PRO A 59 1.14 0.46 -26.22
C PRO A 59 2.19 -0.42 -25.54
N GLY A 60 1.78 -1.63 -25.24
CA GLY A 60 2.70 -2.59 -24.65
C GLY A 60 2.86 -2.52 -23.16
N GLN A 61 2.03 -1.72 -22.48
CA GLN A 61 2.09 -1.67 -21.04
C GLN A 61 1.54 -2.96 -20.45
N SER A 62 2.16 -3.40 -19.38
CA SER A 62 1.71 -4.58 -18.65
C SER A 62 0.43 -4.29 -17.89
N PRO A 63 -0.41 -5.28 -17.72
CA PRO A 63 -1.57 -5.11 -16.86
C PRO A 63 -1.14 -4.84 -15.42
N TYR A 64 -1.97 -4.07 -14.72
CA TYR A 64 -1.77 -3.85 -13.30
C TYR A 64 -2.37 -4.99 -12.51
N LEU A 65 -1.75 -5.31 -11.41
CA LEU A 65 -2.35 -6.16 -10.41
C LEU A 65 -2.72 -5.26 -9.23
N ASN A 66 -3.98 -5.28 -8.85
CA ASN A 66 -4.50 -4.34 -7.86
C ASN A 66 -5.13 -5.05 -6.69
N ALA A 67 -5.09 -4.39 -5.55
CA ALA A 67 -5.79 -4.84 -4.35
C ALA A 67 -6.19 -3.61 -3.55
N ALA A 68 -7.10 -3.79 -2.63
CA ALA A 68 -7.46 -2.76 -1.69
C ALA A 68 -7.30 -3.30 -0.29
N CYS A 69 -6.81 -2.48 0.60
CA CYS A 69 -6.66 -2.84 2.00
C CYS A 69 -7.46 -1.88 2.84
N LEU A 70 -8.16 -2.41 3.81
CA LEU A 70 -8.86 -1.58 4.78
C LEU A 70 -8.03 -1.59 6.04
N ILE A 71 -7.62 -0.42 6.50
CA ILE A 71 -6.86 -0.30 7.73
C ILE A 71 -7.61 0.55 8.73
N GLU A 72 -7.32 0.33 9.99
CA GLU A 72 -7.81 1.15 11.07
C GLU A 72 -6.61 1.76 11.76
N THR A 73 -6.63 3.06 11.99
CA THR A 73 -5.49 3.74 12.55
C THR A 73 -5.92 5.01 13.27
N THR A 74 -5.10 5.47 14.21
CA THR A 74 -5.28 6.78 14.81
C THR A 74 -4.46 7.84 14.09
N PHE A 75 -3.71 7.47 13.08
CA PHE A 75 -2.90 8.41 12.33
C PHE A 75 -3.79 9.44 11.64
N LYS A 76 -3.30 10.65 11.54
CA LYS A 76 -3.97 11.67 10.76
C LYS A 76 -3.75 11.39 9.28
N PRO A 77 -4.59 11.94 8.40
CA PRO A 77 -4.43 11.67 6.97
C PRO A 77 -3.03 11.96 6.43
N ALA A 78 -2.40 13.03 6.87
CA ALA A 78 -1.04 13.33 6.41
C ALA A 78 -0.05 12.29 6.89
N GLU A 79 -0.26 11.74 8.07
CA GLU A 79 0.60 10.69 8.60
C GLU A 79 0.40 9.39 7.84
N VAL A 80 -0.82 9.09 7.44
CA VAL A 80 -1.09 7.91 6.61
C VAL A 80 -0.36 8.04 5.29
N LEU A 81 -0.42 9.21 4.68
CA LEU A 81 0.24 9.43 3.41
C LEU A 81 1.75 9.28 3.55
N ASP A 82 2.33 9.83 4.61
CA ASP A 82 3.75 9.69 4.86
C ASP A 82 4.14 8.23 5.05
N MET A 83 3.30 7.47 5.74
CA MET A 83 3.54 6.06 5.94
C MET A 83 3.53 5.30 4.62
N LEU A 84 2.57 5.60 3.75
CA LEU A 84 2.48 4.93 2.46
C LEU A 84 3.69 5.25 1.60
N LEU A 85 4.15 6.49 1.63
CA LEU A 85 5.35 6.85 0.90
C LEU A 85 6.57 6.13 1.44
N ALA A 86 6.65 5.96 2.74
CA ALA A 86 7.76 5.23 3.33
C ALA A 86 7.75 3.77 2.93
N VAL A 87 6.58 3.16 2.85
CA VAL A 87 6.45 1.78 2.39
C VAL A 87 6.91 1.66 0.94
N GLU A 88 6.43 2.56 0.09
CA GLU A 88 6.85 2.55 -1.31
C GLU A 88 8.36 2.69 -1.44
N ASN A 89 8.93 3.62 -0.72
CA ASN A 89 10.37 3.85 -0.80
C ASN A 89 11.17 2.65 -0.32
N THR A 90 10.70 1.99 0.70
CA THR A 90 11.37 0.80 1.23
C THR A 90 11.36 -0.32 0.19
N LEU A 91 10.21 -0.51 -0.46
CA LEU A 91 10.09 -1.55 -1.47
C LEU A 91 10.93 -1.25 -2.69
N HIS A 92 10.96 0.01 -3.12
CA HIS A 92 11.77 0.38 -4.25
C HIS A 92 13.26 0.19 -3.94
N ARG A 93 13.65 0.50 -2.72
CA ARG A 93 15.03 0.41 -2.38
C ARG A 93 15.51 -1.01 -2.29
N SER A 94 14.65 -1.92 -1.90
CA SER A 94 15.07 -3.29 -1.79
C SER A 94 15.23 -3.97 -3.14
N ARG A 95 14.79 -3.29 -4.25
CA ARG A 95 14.99 -3.88 -5.51
C ARG A 95 16.26 -3.42 -6.03
N GLU A 96 17.12 -4.25 -6.32
CA GLU A 96 18.37 -3.87 -6.76
C GLU A 96 18.43 -3.53 -8.17
N THR A 97 17.48 -3.79 -8.96
CA THR A 97 17.57 -3.56 -10.33
C THR A 97 17.17 -2.23 -10.67
N ARG A 98 17.99 -1.51 -11.27
CA ARG A 98 17.63 -0.26 -11.61
C ARG A 98 16.77 -0.20 -12.76
N TRP A 99 16.63 -1.17 -13.51
CA TRP A 99 15.78 -1.10 -14.59
C TRP A 99 14.47 -1.47 -14.18
N GLY A 100 14.32 -1.86 -13.12
CA GLY A 100 13.20 -2.40 -12.73
C GLY A 100 12.11 -1.64 -12.71
N ALA A 101 11.23 -2.18 -12.97
CA ALA A 101 10.12 -1.60 -13.06
C ALA A 101 9.59 -1.31 -11.79
N ARG A 102 8.85 -0.50 -11.56
CA ARG A 102 8.33 -0.10 -10.63
C ARG A 102 7.42 -0.43 -10.21
N THR A 103 6.80 -0.47 -9.84
CA THR A 103 6.61 -1.03 -9.28
C THR A 103 5.46 -1.06 -8.42
N ILE A 104 5.37 -0.44 -7.35
CA ILE A 104 4.27 -0.51 -6.43
C ILE A 104 3.80 0.89 -6.14
N ASP A 105 2.50 1.12 -6.22
CA ASP A 105 1.90 2.39 -5.87
C ASP A 105 0.88 2.15 -4.77
N LEU A 106 0.87 2.99 -3.76
CA LEU A 106 -0.08 2.91 -2.66
C LEU A 106 -0.80 4.24 -2.52
N ASP A 107 -2.10 4.16 -2.43
CA ASP A 107 -2.93 5.33 -2.36
C ASP A 107 -3.92 5.24 -1.25
#